data_10d526b76e5a47453d39cbfcabe99a56
#
_entry.id   10d526b76e5a47453d39cbfcabe99a56
#
_cell.length_a   1.000
_cell.length_b   1.000
_cell.length_c   1.000
_cell.angle_alpha   90.00
_cell.angle_beta   90.00
_cell.angle_gamma   90.00
#
_symmetry.space_group_name_H-M   'P 1'
#
loop_
_entity.id
_entity.type
_entity.pdbx_description
1 polymer ?
#
loop_
_entity_poly.entity_id
_entity_poly.type
_entity_poly.pdbx_seq_one_letter_code
_entity_poly.pdbx_strand_id
1 'polypeptide(L)'
;EYAICLAKNNSSLTEKVNEALNVLIANGTVNTIINNYIGENASKEAYVPTSSGSNGTLTIAVNAYFEPYEYYSNGKVCGIDVDISNAIADYLNMKIDVEDMEFDSIITAVSSGKADFGISGITVTEERLKNIDFSIPYTTSSQVVIVRNNDVKASGSSFADKFKSDFIDDARYQYLLTGLRNTLIIAICAALIGIVIGFLIAIVRSNHDKTGKMKVLNFLCNIYLTVIR
;
A
#
# COMPACT_ATOMS: atom_id res chain seq x y z
N GLU A 1 7.37 5.45 20.72
CA GLU A 1 5.93 5.80 20.81
C GLU A 1 5.42 6.22 19.44
N TYR A 2 4.28 5.67 19.03
CA TYR A 2 3.61 6.05 17.80
C TYR A 2 2.42 6.95 18.12
N ALA A 3 2.27 8.02 17.34
CA ALA A 3 1.22 9.02 17.50
C ALA A 3 0.66 9.47 16.14
N ILE A 4 -0.53 9.99 16.15
CA ILE A 4 -1.22 10.56 14.98
C ILE A 4 -0.64 11.95 14.73
N CYS A 5 -0.27 12.25 13.49
CA CYS A 5 0.19 13.58 13.11
C CYS A 5 -0.97 14.41 12.57
N LEU A 6 -1.03 15.67 13.01
CA LEU A 6 -2.09 16.63 12.68
C LEU A 6 -1.50 17.99 12.26
N ALA A 7 -2.27 18.75 11.49
CA ALA A 7 -1.83 20.06 11.05
C ALA A 7 -1.81 21.06 12.22
N LYS A 8 -0.73 21.86 12.33
CA LYS A 8 -0.56 22.87 13.40
C LYS A 8 -1.66 23.93 13.47
N ASN A 9 -2.30 24.18 12.34
CA ASN A 9 -3.40 25.16 12.27
C ASN A 9 -4.77 24.56 12.58
N ASN A 10 -4.84 23.28 12.98
CA ASN A 10 -6.10 22.58 13.29
C ASN A 10 -6.11 22.03 14.73
N SER A 11 -5.87 22.91 15.70
CA SER A 11 -5.88 22.56 17.13
C SER A 11 -7.21 21.94 17.58
N SER A 12 -8.33 22.37 17.00
CA SER A 12 -9.65 21.81 17.31
C SER A 12 -9.75 20.32 16.96
N LEU A 13 -9.18 19.88 15.83
CA LEU A 13 -9.16 18.47 15.49
C LEU A 13 -8.19 17.70 16.40
N THR A 14 -7.04 18.30 16.72
CA THR A 14 -6.07 17.70 17.65
C THR A 14 -6.70 17.43 19.03
N GLU A 15 -7.46 18.38 19.56
CA GLU A 15 -8.18 18.23 20.82
C GLU A 15 -9.22 17.09 20.76
N LYS A 16 -10.02 17.04 19.69
CA LYS A 16 -11.04 15.98 19.48
C LYS A 16 -10.42 14.60 19.33
N VAL A 17 -9.32 14.48 18.57
CA VAL A 17 -8.58 13.22 18.40
C VAL A 17 -7.99 12.77 19.72
N ASN A 18 -7.42 13.68 20.52
CA ASN A 18 -6.88 13.36 21.83
C ASN A 18 -7.98 12.96 22.83
N GLU A 19 -9.13 13.62 22.80
CA GLU A 19 -10.29 13.23 23.61
C GLU A 19 -10.77 11.82 23.26
N ALA A 20 -10.93 11.52 21.96
CA ALA A 20 -11.27 10.20 21.46
C ALA A 20 -10.27 9.14 21.92
N LEU A 21 -8.97 9.39 21.71
CA LEU A 21 -7.91 8.47 22.11
C LEU A 21 -7.89 8.22 23.62
N ASN A 22 -8.06 9.25 24.44
CA ASN A 22 -8.12 9.08 25.90
C ASN A 22 -9.25 8.13 26.30
N VAL A 23 -10.44 8.28 25.70
CA VAL A 23 -11.59 7.39 25.98
C VAL A 23 -11.32 5.98 25.47
N LEU A 24 -10.80 5.83 24.23
CA LEU A 24 -10.55 4.54 23.60
C LEU A 24 -9.41 3.76 24.27
N ILE A 25 -8.42 4.45 24.82
CA ILE A 25 -7.35 3.83 25.61
C ILE A 25 -7.90 3.41 26.98
N ALA A 26 -8.64 4.30 27.66
CA ALA A 26 -9.17 4.05 29.00
C ALA A 26 -10.19 2.90 29.03
N ASN A 27 -11.02 2.74 27.99
CA ASN A 27 -12.00 1.67 27.89
C ASN A 27 -11.44 0.37 27.28
N GLY A 28 -10.15 0.34 26.91
CA GLY A 28 -9.46 -0.83 26.38
C GLY A 28 -9.65 -1.11 24.87
N THR A 29 -10.37 -0.26 24.14
CA THR A 29 -10.63 -0.45 22.71
C THR A 29 -9.31 -0.49 21.91
N VAL A 30 -8.39 0.45 22.15
CA VAL A 30 -7.08 0.48 21.49
C VAL A 30 -6.30 -0.81 21.76
N ASN A 31 -6.27 -1.30 23.00
CA ASN A 31 -5.60 -2.56 23.34
C ASN A 31 -6.26 -3.76 22.65
N THR A 32 -7.58 -3.78 22.56
CA THR A 32 -8.32 -4.84 21.87
C THR A 32 -7.97 -4.87 20.39
N ILE A 33 -7.94 -3.71 19.73
CA ILE A 33 -7.52 -3.58 18.32
C ILE A 33 -6.10 -4.11 18.15
N ILE A 34 -5.13 -3.65 18.96
CA ILE A 34 -3.74 -4.09 18.86
C ILE A 34 -3.62 -5.62 19.05
N ASN A 35 -4.30 -6.18 20.04
CA ASN A 35 -4.27 -7.62 20.32
C ASN A 35 -4.93 -8.48 19.24
N ASN A 36 -5.83 -7.91 18.44
CA ASN A 36 -6.39 -8.60 17.28
C ASN A 36 -5.34 -8.83 16.18
N TYR A 37 -4.28 -8.04 16.12
CA TYR A 37 -3.24 -8.12 15.10
C TYR A 37 -1.90 -8.65 15.62
N ILE A 38 -1.59 -8.45 16.91
CA ILE A 38 -0.29 -8.77 17.51
C ILE A 38 -0.48 -9.76 18.65
N GLY A 39 0.33 -10.83 18.65
CA GLY A 39 0.34 -11.86 19.68
C GLY A 39 0.02 -13.25 19.15
N GLU A 40 0.17 -14.27 20.00
CA GLU A 40 -0.02 -15.68 19.63
C GLU A 40 -1.46 -16.01 19.22
N ASN A 41 -2.45 -15.25 19.70
CA ASN A 41 -3.88 -15.46 19.43
C ASN A 41 -4.48 -14.36 18.53
N ALA A 42 -3.67 -13.70 17.71
CA ALA A 42 -4.13 -12.65 16.81
C ALA A 42 -5.17 -13.20 15.81
N SER A 43 -6.41 -12.74 15.93
CA SER A 43 -7.53 -13.15 15.04
C SER A 43 -7.51 -12.45 13.70
N LYS A 44 -6.83 -11.31 13.60
CA LYS A 44 -6.86 -10.36 12.46
C LYS A 44 -8.29 -9.89 12.13
N GLU A 45 -9.18 -9.90 13.13
CA GLU A 45 -10.53 -9.33 12.96
C GLU A 45 -10.45 -7.80 13.00
N ALA A 46 -10.88 -7.19 11.91
CA ALA A 46 -10.91 -5.74 11.79
C ALA A 46 -11.99 -5.13 12.69
N TYR A 47 -11.73 -3.93 13.17
CA TYR A 47 -12.73 -3.11 13.86
C TYR A 47 -13.92 -2.82 12.92
N VAL A 48 -15.14 -3.04 13.39
CA VAL A 48 -16.35 -2.79 12.61
C VAL A 48 -16.93 -1.43 12.98
N PRO A 49 -16.85 -0.42 12.11
CA PRO A 49 -17.41 0.90 12.39
C PRO A 49 -18.92 0.85 12.57
N THR A 50 -19.44 1.61 13.55
CA THR A 50 -20.85 1.70 13.86
C THR A 50 -21.44 3.08 13.56
N SER A 51 -20.61 4.07 13.33
CA SER A 51 -21.00 5.47 13.08
C SER A 51 -21.84 5.62 11.81
N SER A 52 -22.88 6.45 11.92
CA SER A 52 -23.66 6.89 10.75
C SER A 52 -22.87 7.86 9.84
N GLY A 53 -21.84 8.51 10.37
CA GLY A 53 -21.05 9.52 9.66
C GLY A 53 -21.79 10.85 9.50
N SER A 54 -22.72 11.17 10.40
CA SER A 54 -23.53 12.40 10.28
C SER A 54 -22.70 13.69 10.43
N ASN A 55 -21.51 13.59 11.05
CA ASN A 55 -20.59 14.73 11.24
C ASN A 55 -19.56 14.86 10.10
N GLY A 56 -19.65 14.04 9.05
CA GLY A 56 -18.79 14.10 7.88
C GLY A 56 -17.79 12.95 7.78
N THR A 57 -16.72 13.18 7.01
CA THR A 57 -15.67 12.19 6.73
C THR A 57 -14.32 12.80 7.07
N LEU A 58 -13.44 12.01 7.68
CA LEU A 58 -12.03 12.31 7.91
C LEU A 58 -11.19 11.64 6.84
N THR A 59 -10.41 12.40 6.12
CA THR A 59 -9.40 11.87 5.19
C THR A 59 -8.13 11.56 5.96
N ILE A 60 -7.73 10.30 5.97
CA ILE A 60 -6.54 9.85 6.68
C ILE A 60 -5.43 9.47 5.71
N ALA A 61 -4.20 9.89 5.98
CA ALA A 61 -3.02 9.55 5.21
C ALA A 61 -2.25 8.39 5.87
N VAL A 62 -1.99 7.34 5.11
CA VAL A 62 -1.26 6.13 5.55
C VAL A 62 -0.21 5.73 4.52
N ASN A 63 0.73 4.85 4.90
CA ASN A 63 1.60 4.13 3.98
C ASN A 63 1.39 2.63 4.15
N ALA A 64 0.58 2.02 3.27
CA ALA A 64 0.05 0.67 3.41
C ALA A 64 1.08 -0.46 3.15
N TYR A 65 2.31 -0.29 3.64
CA TYR A 65 3.43 -1.24 3.53
C TYR A 65 4.05 -1.60 4.88
N PHE A 66 3.32 -1.41 5.99
CA PHE A 66 3.82 -1.64 7.34
C PHE A 66 2.92 -2.59 8.16
N GLU A 67 2.79 -3.85 7.71
CA GLU A 67 2.03 -4.87 8.47
C GLU A 67 2.64 -5.10 9.87
N PRO A 68 1.82 -5.15 10.94
CA PRO A 68 0.36 -5.23 10.97
C PRO A 68 -0.35 -3.88 11.17
N TYR A 69 0.36 -2.76 11.11
CA TYR A 69 -0.21 -1.43 11.34
C TYR A 69 -1.09 -0.97 10.19
N GLU A 70 -0.56 -0.98 8.95
CA GLU A 70 -1.31 -0.72 7.73
C GLU A 70 -0.78 -1.54 6.56
N TYR A 71 -1.68 -2.22 5.88
CA TYR A 71 -1.33 -3.09 4.74
C TYR A 71 -2.54 -3.36 3.86
N TYR A 72 -2.30 -3.86 2.66
CA TYR A 72 -3.36 -4.26 1.76
C TYR A 72 -3.84 -5.69 2.04
N SER A 73 -5.15 -5.86 2.23
CA SER A 73 -5.83 -7.15 2.25
C SER A 73 -7.08 -7.09 1.37
N ASN A 74 -7.20 -8.03 0.43
CA ASN A 74 -8.32 -8.10 -0.51
C ASN A 74 -8.60 -6.77 -1.25
N GLY A 75 -7.55 -6.02 -1.59
CA GLY A 75 -7.63 -4.75 -2.30
C GLY A 75 -8.07 -3.55 -1.46
N LYS A 76 -8.13 -3.71 -0.14
CA LYS A 76 -8.44 -2.63 0.80
C LYS A 76 -7.29 -2.45 1.78
N VAL A 77 -7.06 -1.23 2.19
CA VAL A 77 -6.12 -0.93 3.28
C VAL A 77 -6.77 -1.30 4.60
N CYS A 78 -6.07 -2.05 5.44
CA CYS A 78 -6.50 -2.50 6.75
C CYS A 78 -5.30 -2.54 7.71
N GLY A 79 -5.56 -2.81 8.98
CA GLY A 79 -4.53 -2.93 10.01
C GLY A 79 -4.85 -2.09 11.25
N ILE A 80 -3.96 -2.11 12.23
CA ILE A 80 -4.12 -1.45 13.53
C ILE A 80 -4.44 0.03 13.36
N ASP A 81 -3.70 0.74 12.51
CA ASP A 81 -3.81 2.18 12.34
C ASP A 81 -5.13 2.57 11.68
N VAL A 82 -5.59 1.77 10.71
CA VAL A 82 -6.90 1.95 10.07
C VAL A 82 -8.03 1.69 11.06
N ASP A 83 -7.90 0.66 11.91
CA ASP A 83 -8.93 0.30 12.89
C ASP A 83 -9.00 1.32 14.03
N ILE A 84 -7.87 1.85 14.51
CA ILE A 84 -7.83 2.96 15.47
C ILE A 84 -8.47 4.20 14.86
N SER A 85 -8.21 4.50 13.59
CA SER A 85 -8.84 5.62 12.88
C SER A 85 -10.35 5.46 12.77
N ASN A 86 -10.83 4.24 12.49
CA ASN A 86 -12.26 3.93 12.50
C ASN A 86 -12.88 4.14 13.88
N ALA A 87 -12.22 3.70 14.96
CA ALA A 87 -12.71 3.88 16.32
C ALA A 87 -12.76 5.35 16.72
N ILE A 88 -11.77 6.16 16.32
CA ILE A 88 -11.78 7.62 16.50
C ILE A 88 -12.94 8.25 15.73
N ALA A 89 -13.13 7.87 14.48
CA ALA A 89 -14.22 8.37 13.65
C ALA A 89 -15.59 8.00 14.24
N ASP A 90 -15.75 6.78 14.76
CA ASP A 90 -16.97 6.37 15.47
C ASP A 90 -17.26 7.25 16.69
N TYR A 91 -16.23 7.52 17.50
CA TYR A 91 -16.38 8.42 18.65
C TYR A 91 -16.84 9.83 18.24
N LEU A 92 -16.33 10.32 17.09
CA LEU A 92 -16.67 11.63 16.54
C LEU A 92 -17.96 11.63 15.69
N ASN A 93 -18.61 10.47 15.52
CA ASN A 93 -19.73 10.25 14.61
C ASN A 93 -19.42 10.66 13.15
N MET A 94 -18.22 10.30 12.70
CA MET A 94 -17.67 10.54 11.36
C MET A 94 -17.40 9.23 10.65
N LYS A 95 -17.00 9.28 9.40
CA LYS A 95 -16.41 8.17 8.63
C LYS A 95 -14.95 8.45 8.32
N ILE A 96 -14.23 7.44 7.87
CA ILE A 96 -12.88 7.64 7.32
C ILE A 96 -12.86 7.44 5.81
N ASP A 97 -11.98 8.18 5.15
CA ASP A 97 -11.51 7.95 3.79
C ASP A 97 -9.99 7.76 3.85
N VAL A 98 -9.50 6.63 3.32
CA VAL A 98 -8.09 6.23 3.48
C VAL A 98 -7.33 6.56 2.22
N GLU A 99 -6.34 7.44 2.33
CA GLU A 99 -5.41 7.81 1.27
C GLU A 99 -4.06 7.13 1.50
N ASP A 100 -3.74 6.14 0.67
CA ASP A 100 -2.44 5.49 0.66
C ASP A 100 -1.42 6.33 -0.10
N MET A 101 -0.26 6.57 0.50
CA MET A 101 0.81 7.36 -0.10
C MET A 101 2.19 6.97 0.45
N GLU A 102 3.24 7.44 -0.20
CA GLU A 102 4.60 7.29 0.32
C GLU A 102 4.76 7.92 1.70
N PHE A 103 5.44 7.22 2.63
CA PHE A 103 5.59 7.62 4.03
C PHE A 103 6.08 9.06 4.19
N ASP A 104 7.08 9.47 3.40
CA ASP A 104 7.65 10.82 3.45
C ASP A 104 6.67 11.91 2.97
N SER A 105 5.59 11.52 2.29
CA SER A 105 4.55 12.43 1.80
C SER A 105 3.45 12.70 2.83
N ILE A 106 3.29 11.86 3.85
CA ILE A 106 2.21 11.96 4.85
C ILE A 106 2.22 13.31 5.56
N ILE A 107 3.38 13.72 6.07
CA ILE A 107 3.53 14.99 6.78
C ILE A 107 3.15 16.18 5.90
N THR A 108 3.54 16.14 4.62
CA THR A 108 3.21 17.18 3.66
C THR A 108 1.71 17.18 3.33
N ALA A 109 1.09 16.03 3.18
CA ALA A 109 -0.34 15.91 2.94
C ALA A 109 -1.18 16.49 4.10
N VAL A 110 -0.79 16.20 5.34
CA VAL A 110 -1.45 16.71 6.54
C VAL A 110 -1.23 18.22 6.69
N SER A 111 0.02 18.71 6.57
CA SER A 111 0.32 20.12 6.73
C SER A 111 -0.31 21.01 5.66
N SER A 112 -0.55 20.48 4.45
CA SER A 112 -1.23 21.18 3.36
C SER A 112 -2.76 21.09 3.42
N GLY A 113 -3.32 20.29 4.33
CA GLY A 113 -4.77 20.05 4.45
C GLY A 113 -5.33 19.09 3.39
N LYS A 114 -4.47 18.33 2.70
CA LYS A 114 -4.91 17.26 1.79
C LYS A 114 -5.47 16.07 2.57
N ALA A 115 -4.93 15.81 3.76
CA ALA A 115 -5.46 14.86 4.73
C ALA A 115 -5.74 15.57 6.05
N ASP A 116 -6.74 15.12 6.78
CA ASP A 116 -7.10 15.67 8.09
C ASP A 116 -6.08 15.25 9.16
N PHE A 117 -5.60 14.02 9.10
CA PHE A 117 -4.49 13.53 9.90
C PHE A 117 -3.73 12.39 9.21
N GLY A 118 -2.52 12.13 9.69
CA GLY A 118 -1.70 11.01 9.25
C GLY A 118 -1.49 10.00 10.38
N ILE A 119 -1.62 8.72 10.06
CA ILE A 119 -1.37 7.62 10.98
C ILE A 119 -0.68 6.50 10.21
N SER A 120 0.54 6.13 10.60
CA SER A 120 1.37 5.15 9.90
C SER A 120 2.57 4.76 10.77
N GLY A 121 2.33 4.28 11.98
CA GLY A 121 3.40 3.99 12.94
C GLY A 121 4.37 5.16 13.12
N ILE A 122 3.87 6.40 13.10
CA ILE A 122 4.71 7.60 13.06
C ILE A 122 5.30 7.89 14.44
N THR A 123 6.63 7.89 14.51
CA THR A 123 7.36 8.26 15.73
C THR A 123 7.40 9.78 15.89
N VAL A 124 7.12 10.25 17.10
CA VAL A 124 7.27 11.66 17.48
C VAL A 124 8.76 12.02 17.53
N THR A 125 9.16 13.03 16.75
CA THR A 125 10.54 13.57 16.75
C THR A 125 10.51 15.09 16.78
N GLU A 126 11.57 15.70 17.32
CA GLU A 126 11.71 17.18 17.36
C GLU A 126 11.70 17.80 15.95
N GLU A 127 12.22 17.07 14.96
CA GLU A 127 12.25 17.52 13.58
C GLU A 127 10.82 17.60 13.00
N ARG A 128 10.02 16.57 13.21
CA ARG A 128 8.62 16.51 12.75
C ARG A 128 7.74 17.53 13.45
N LEU A 129 7.96 17.73 14.75
CA LEU A 129 7.26 18.74 15.56
C LEU A 129 7.44 20.18 15.04
N LYS A 130 8.43 20.47 14.21
CA LYS A 130 8.55 21.78 13.56
C LYS A 130 7.42 22.04 12.57
N ASN A 131 6.93 21.01 11.90
CA ASN A 131 6.01 21.10 10.77
C ASN A 131 4.57 20.68 11.10
N ILE A 132 4.40 19.76 12.06
CA ILE A 132 3.11 19.17 12.46
C ILE A 132 2.99 19.09 13.97
N ASP A 133 1.77 18.90 14.46
CA ASP A 133 1.48 18.52 15.82
C ASP A 133 1.23 17.00 15.90
N PHE A 134 1.31 16.45 17.11
CA PHE A 134 1.01 15.05 17.38
C PHE A 134 -0.08 14.91 18.41
N SER A 135 -0.85 13.83 18.28
CA SER A 135 -1.74 13.37 19.35
C SER A 135 -0.95 12.82 20.54
N ILE A 136 -1.65 12.47 21.61
CA ILE A 136 -1.10 11.53 22.59
C ILE A 136 -0.74 10.21 21.88
N PRO A 137 0.31 9.48 22.33
CA PRO A 137 0.69 8.22 21.72
C PRO A 137 -0.40 7.16 21.96
N TYR A 138 -0.72 6.39 20.91
CA TYR A 138 -1.69 5.30 20.99
C TYR A 138 -1.02 3.95 21.24
N THR A 139 0.28 3.82 20.95
CA THR A 139 1.05 2.59 21.20
C THR A 139 2.53 2.88 21.38
N THR A 140 3.22 1.90 21.99
CA THR A 140 4.68 1.91 22.12
C THR A 140 5.23 0.67 21.44
N SER A 141 6.19 0.86 20.54
CA SER A 141 6.89 -0.21 19.84
C SER A 141 8.37 -0.17 20.17
N SER A 142 9.00 -1.34 20.23
CA SER A 142 10.45 -1.47 20.36
C SER A 142 11.03 -1.87 19.02
N GLN A 143 11.93 -1.05 18.48
CA GLN A 143 12.71 -1.43 17.30
C GLN A 143 13.98 -2.14 17.74
N VAL A 144 14.26 -3.28 17.11
CA VAL A 144 15.49 -4.05 17.36
C VAL A 144 16.30 -4.17 16.08
N VAL A 145 17.60 -4.11 16.22
CA VAL A 145 18.51 -4.36 15.09
C VAL A 145 18.85 -5.84 15.08
N ILE A 146 18.48 -6.51 14.00
CA ILE A 146 18.89 -7.89 13.78
C ILE A 146 20.29 -7.87 13.16
N VAL A 147 21.27 -8.39 13.90
CA VAL A 147 22.64 -8.54 13.42
C VAL A 147 22.97 -10.02 13.25
N ARG A 148 23.85 -10.33 12.29
CA ARG A 148 24.34 -11.69 12.16
C ARG A 148 25.13 -12.04 13.40
N ASN A 149 24.76 -13.12 14.12
CA ASN A 149 25.56 -13.63 15.20
C ASN A 149 26.83 -14.30 14.62
N ASN A 150 27.97 -13.65 14.78
CA ASN A 150 29.27 -14.18 14.32
C ASN A 150 29.75 -15.39 15.16
N ASP A 151 29.15 -15.66 16.33
CA ASP A 151 29.48 -16.81 17.18
C ASP A 151 28.79 -18.11 16.69
N VAL A 152 27.78 -18.01 15.86
CA VAL A 152 27.31 -19.17 15.09
C VAL A 152 28.40 -19.41 14.03
N LYS A 153 29.40 -20.26 14.38
CA LYS A 153 30.29 -20.85 13.37
C LYS A 153 29.36 -21.33 12.26
N ALA A 154 29.46 -20.71 11.09
CA ALA A 154 28.84 -21.22 9.90
C ALA A 154 29.37 -22.65 9.75
N SER A 155 28.64 -23.61 10.30
CA SER A 155 28.82 -25.00 9.96
C SER A 155 28.80 -24.97 8.45
N GLY A 156 29.96 -25.30 7.83
CA GLY A 156 30.20 -25.10 6.43
C GLY A 156 29.05 -25.66 5.60
N SER A 157 28.00 -24.86 5.41
CA SER A 157 26.91 -25.22 4.55
C SER A 157 27.50 -25.24 3.15
N SER A 158 27.59 -26.43 2.57
CA SER A 158 27.98 -26.61 1.18
C SER A 158 27.13 -25.66 0.32
N PHE A 159 27.69 -25.22 -0.81
CA PHE A 159 26.89 -24.47 -1.80
C PHE A 159 25.53 -25.16 -2.07
N ALA A 160 25.55 -26.50 -2.06
CA ALA A 160 24.33 -27.31 -2.20
C ALA A 160 23.30 -27.10 -1.07
N ASP A 161 23.77 -26.95 0.18
CA ASP A 161 22.87 -26.71 1.34
C ASP A 161 22.27 -25.32 1.28
N LYS A 162 23.05 -24.32 0.91
CA LYS A 162 22.56 -22.93 0.70
C LYS A 162 21.59 -22.86 -0.45
N PHE A 163 21.90 -23.50 -1.57
CA PHE A 163 21.02 -23.56 -2.73
C PHE A 163 19.70 -24.25 -2.37
N LYS A 164 19.75 -25.34 -1.57
CA LYS A 164 18.57 -26.04 -1.12
C LYS A 164 17.71 -25.16 -0.20
N SER A 165 18.30 -24.50 0.81
CA SER A 165 17.57 -23.62 1.72
C SER A 165 16.96 -22.41 1.01
N ASP A 166 17.68 -21.81 0.07
CA ASP A 166 17.25 -20.57 -0.57
C ASP A 166 16.24 -20.77 -1.70
N PHE A 167 16.25 -21.96 -2.34
CA PHE A 167 15.40 -22.24 -3.52
C PHE A 167 14.37 -23.34 -3.30
N ILE A 168 14.65 -24.34 -2.46
CA ILE A 168 13.84 -25.56 -2.37
C ILE A 168 12.98 -25.56 -1.11
N ASP A 169 13.55 -25.29 0.06
CA ASP A 169 12.85 -25.50 1.35
C ASP A 169 11.59 -24.63 1.52
N ASP A 170 11.60 -23.37 1.03
CA ASP A 170 10.42 -22.48 1.02
C ASP A 170 9.68 -22.48 -0.34
N ALA A 171 9.98 -23.45 -1.21
CA ALA A 171 9.40 -23.52 -2.57
C ALA A 171 9.55 -22.22 -3.39
N ARG A 172 10.58 -21.41 -3.11
CA ARG A 172 10.81 -20.10 -3.78
C ARG A 172 11.01 -20.23 -5.29
N TYR A 173 11.47 -21.38 -5.77
CA TYR A 173 11.54 -21.69 -7.20
C TYR A 173 10.19 -21.54 -7.91
N GLN A 174 9.07 -21.70 -7.20
CA GLN A 174 7.72 -21.54 -7.78
C GLN A 174 7.46 -20.10 -8.23
N TYR A 175 7.98 -19.12 -7.50
CA TYR A 175 7.87 -17.70 -7.90
C TYR A 175 8.62 -17.44 -9.21
N LEU A 176 9.83 -18.02 -9.36
CA LEU A 176 10.61 -17.91 -10.60
C LEU A 176 9.89 -18.60 -11.77
N LEU A 177 9.37 -19.80 -11.55
CA LEU A 177 8.64 -20.54 -12.61
C LEU A 177 7.34 -19.82 -12.98
N THR A 178 6.63 -19.27 -12.01
CA THR A 178 5.40 -18.51 -12.27
C THR A 178 5.71 -17.22 -13.03
N GLY A 179 6.75 -16.49 -12.64
CA GLY A 179 7.23 -15.32 -13.36
C GLY A 179 7.63 -15.62 -14.79
N LEU A 180 8.42 -16.69 -15.00
CA LEU A 180 8.83 -17.16 -16.34
C LEU A 180 7.63 -17.56 -17.20
N ARG A 181 6.69 -18.32 -16.63
CA ARG A 181 5.45 -18.71 -17.32
C ARG A 181 4.65 -17.49 -17.77
N ASN A 182 4.45 -16.52 -16.89
CA ASN A 182 3.70 -15.30 -17.21
C ASN A 182 4.39 -14.49 -18.30
N THR A 183 5.71 -14.35 -18.23
CA THR A 183 6.50 -13.67 -19.27
C THR A 183 6.36 -14.36 -20.62
N LEU A 184 6.44 -15.69 -20.66
CA LEU A 184 6.27 -16.46 -21.90
C LEU A 184 4.85 -16.30 -22.48
N ILE A 185 3.81 -16.36 -21.64
CA ILE A 185 2.43 -16.16 -22.09
C ILE A 185 2.27 -14.76 -22.70
N ILE A 186 2.74 -13.73 -22.01
CA ILE A 186 2.66 -12.34 -22.50
C ILE A 186 3.40 -12.19 -23.83
N ALA A 187 4.61 -12.75 -23.95
CA ALA A 187 5.42 -12.69 -25.16
C ALA A 187 4.74 -13.39 -26.35
N ILE A 188 4.17 -14.58 -26.12
CA ILE A 188 3.45 -15.32 -27.16
C ILE A 188 2.19 -14.57 -27.58
N CYS A 189 1.40 -14.07 -26.63
CA CYS A 189 0.21 -13.28 -26.95
C CYS A 189 0.54 -12.01 -27.74
N ALA A 190 1.59 -11.30 -27.33
CA ALA A 190 2.04 -10.09 -28.03
C ALA A 190 2.51 -10.41 -29.47
N ALA A 191 3.24 -11.51 -29.65
CA ALA A 191 3.69 -11.96 -30.96
C ALA A 191 2.49 -12.34 -31.88
N LEU A 192 1.52 -13.06 -31.36
CA LEU A 192 0.31 -13.41 -32.10
C LEU A 192 -0.49 -12.19 -32.52
N ILE A 193 -0.69 -11.24 -31.60
CA ILE A 193 -1.38 -9.98 -31.92
C ILE A 193 -0.58 -9.21 -32.98
N GLY A 194 0.73 -9.13 -32.85
CA GLY A 194 1.58 -8.47 -33.83
C GLY A 194 1.49 -9.08 -35.24
N ILE A 195 1.45 -10.41 -35.32
CA ILE A 195 1.27 -11.13 -36.62
C ILE A 195 -0.09 -10.80 -37.24
N VAL A 196 -1.17 -10.82 -36.43
CA VAL A 196 -2.52 -10.51 -36.92
C VAL A 196 -2.60 -9.08 -37.43
N ILE A 197 -2.10 -8.12 -36.65
CA ILE A 197 -2.08 -6.70 -37.04
C ILE A 197 -1.24 -6.50 -38.31
N GLY A 198 -0.05 -7.09 -38.35
CA GLY A 198 0.83 -7.03 -39.52
C GLY A 198 0.16 -7.61 -40.79
N PHE A 199 -0.54 -8.72 -40.67
CA PHE A 199 -1.29 -9.33 -41.77
C PHE A 199 -2.45 -8.42 -42.24
N LEU A 200 -3.22 -7.82 -41.32
CA LEU A 200 -4.27 -6.90 -41.69
C LEU A 200 -3.73 -5.64 -42.41
N ILE A 201 -2.63 -5.10 -41.93
CA ILE A 201 -1.96 -3.96 -42.58
C ILE A 201 -1.50 -4.33 -43.97
N ALA A 202 -0.90 -5.54 -44.16
CA ALA A 202 -0.46 -6.00 -45.44
C ALA A 202 -1.62 -6.16 -46.44
N ILE A 203 -2.77 -6.69 -46.01
CA ILE A 203 -3.98 -6.80 -46.86
C ILE A 203 -4.48 -5.43 -47.30
N VAL A 204 -4.60 -4.50 -46.35
CA VAL A 204 -5.08 -3.11 -46.62
C VAL A 204 -4.16 -2.45 -47.66
N ARG A 205 -2.85 -2.56 -47.48
CA ARG A 205 -1.87 -1.95 -48.38
C ARG A 205 -1.90 -2.60 -49.76
N SER A 206 -1.89 -3.93 -49.85
CA SER A 206 -1.97 -4.65 -51.11
C SER A 206 -3.25 -4.33 -51.89
N ASN A 207 -4.39 -4.19 -51.17
CA ASN A 207 -5.65 -3.87 -51.81
C ASN A 207 -5.69 -2.42 -52.33
N HIS A 208 -5.11 -1.47 -51.54
CA HIS A 208 -4.94 -0.09 -51.95
C HIS A 208 -4.09 0.03 -53.23
N ASP A 209 -2.94 -0.65 -53.26
CA ASP A 209 -2.01 -0.62 -54.40
C ASP A 209 -2.64 -1.17 -55.68
N LYS A 210 -3.51 -2.21 -55.59
CA LYS A 210 -4.17 -2.81 -56.75
C LYS A 210 -5.43 -2.09 -57.22
N THR A 211 -6.22 -1.53 -56.29
CA THR A 211 -7.57 -1.01 -56.62
C THR A 211 -7.75 0.49 -56.42
N GLY A 212 -6.77 1.15 -55.79
CA GLY A 212 -6.89 2.59 -55.41
C GLY A 212 -7.96 2.87 -54.34
N LYS A 213 -8.62 1.84 -53.82
CA LYS A 213 -9.65 1.93 -52.80
C LYS A 213 -9.03 1.96 -51.40
N MET A 214 -9.82 2.34 -50.35
CA MET A 214 -9.39 2.34 -48.94
C MET A 214 -8.29 3.36 -48.62
N LYS A 215 -8.30 4.54 -49.25
CA LYS A 215 -7.26 5.58 -49.05
C LYS A 215 -7.09 5.98 -47.58
N VAL A 216 -8.21 6.18 -46.87
CA VAL A 216 -8.18 6.57 -45.43
C VAL A 216 -7.54 5.50 -44.56
N LEU A 217 -7.89 4.23 -44.80
CA LEU A 217 -7.35 3.11 -44.02
C LEU A 217 -5.86 2.91 -44.29
N ASN A 218 -5.43 3.06 -45.56
CA ASN A 218 -4.01 3.03 -45.93
C ASN A 218 -3.22 4.17 -45.30
N PHE A 219 -3.80 5.37 -45.20
CA PHE A 219 -3.18 6.51 -44.52
C PHE A 219 -2.97 6.24 -43.02
N LEU A 220 -3.97 5.68 -42.34
CA LEU A 220 -3.86 5.26 -40.92
C LEU A 220 -2.80 4.18 -40.73
N CYS A 221 -2.73 3.17 -41.63
CA CYS A 221 -1.69 2.14 -41.62
C CYS A 221 -0.29 2.75 -41.77
N ASN A 222 -0.12 3.76 -42.63
CA ASN A 222 1.17 4.42 -42.80
C ASN A 222 1.57 5.21 -41.55
N ILE A 223 0.65 5.92 -40.90
CA ILE A 223 0.91 6.59 -39.62
C ILE A 223 1.39 5.57 -38.58
N TYR A 224 0.63 4.47 -38.41
CA TYR A 224 1.00 3.41 -37.48
C TYR A 224 2.40 2.87 -37.73
N LEU A 225 2.74 2.55 -38.97
CA LEU A 225 4.07 2.05 -39.35
C LEU A 225 5.18 3.09 -39.13
N THR A 226 4.89 4.38 -39.28
CA THR A 226 5.86 5.45 -39.06
C THR A 226 6.16 5.66 -37.57
N VAL A 227 5.16 5.46 -36.71
CA VAL A 227 5.30 5.62 -35.23
C VAL A 227 6.03 4.42 -34.61
N ILE A 228 5.80 3.20 -35.14
CA ILE A 228 6.39 1.96 -34.56
C ILE A 228 7.81 1.71 -35.10
N ARG A 229 8.19 2.27 -36.22
CA ARG A 229 9.52 2.11 -36.81
C ARG A 229 10.53 3.12 -36.26
#